data_c06c905d2f1bfc65070ec0975dab3ea6
#
_entry.id   c06c905d2f1bfc65070ec0975dab3ea6
#
_cell.length_a   1.000
_cell.length_b   1.000
_cell.length_c   1.000
_cell.angle_alpha   90.00
_cell.angle_beta   90.00
_cell.angle_gamma   90.00
#
_symmetry.space_group_name_H-M   'P 1'
#
loop_
_entity.id
_entity.type
_entity.pdbx_description
1 polymer ?
#
loop_
_entity_poly.entity_id
_entity_poly.type
_entity_poly.pdbx_seq_one_letter_code
_entity_poly.pdbx_strand_id
1 'polypeptide(L)'
;MRITPRLAVIFLAFTGLAAGQVINIDFDESSNVQTYQGLAAANDPSGATAQWNRLTGSGTTTIAANNLVDSDGQTTGVGINFGINGSFLSAPGQQQLGTWEDLMTDYVFISATTAADIVSNSGLIFGLDAGKLYDVYLYGQGNNFLEAYSEGQNTLFTIGAESKQTSWDGIEGGDGLLVEDIEYVKFSVLANASGQITFNWANVVAGPGGNVVTDLDGHGSRFGVLNGIQIVDVAAVPEPAAALLGALGLLGLLRRRR
;
A
#
# COMPACT_ATOMS: atom_id res chain seq x y z
N MET A 1 -3.51 -11.39 -69.38
CA MET A 1 -3.42 -11.99 -68.04
C MET A 1 -3.39 -10.84 -67.01
N ARG A 2 -4.52 -10.55 -66.33
CA ARG A 2 -4.61 -9.43 -65.37
C ARG A 2 -4.37 -9.99 -63.98
N ILE A 3 -3.29 -9.54 -63.33
CA ILE A 3 -2.96 -9.89 -61.94
C ILE A 3 -3.61 -8.85 -61.03
N THR A 4 -4.65 -9.24 -60.30
CA THR A 4 -5.27 -8.41 -59.23
C THR A 4 -4.45 -8.47 -57.97
N PRO A 5 -4.01 -7.34 -57.40
CA PRO A 5 -3.32 -7.35 -56.13
C PRO A 5 -4.30 -7.66 -54.99
N ARG A 6 -4.06 -8.73 -54.25
CA ARG A 6 -4.76 -9.01 -52.98
C ARG A 6 -4.20 -8.11 -51.88
N LEU A 7 -5.03 -7.18 -51.44
CA LEU A 7 -4.75 -6.34 -50.29
C LEU A 7 -4.88 -7.21 -49.04
N ALA A 8 -3.77 -7.55 -48.38
CA ALA A 8 -3.79 -8.19 -47.08
C ALA A 8 -4.00 -7.09 -46.00
N VAL A 9 -5.18 -7.05 -45.41
CA VAL A 9 -5.48 -6.20 -44.26
C VAL A 9 -4.88 -6.90 -43.03
N ILE A 10 -3.79 -6.32 -42.49
CA ILE A 10 -3.20 -6.76 -41.23
C ILE A 10 -3.98 -6.08 -40.10
N PHE A 11 -4.80 -6.87 -39.40
CA PHE A 11 -5.38 -6.44 -38.14
C PHE A 11 -4.25 -6.38 -37.09
N LEU A 12 -3.77 -5.20 -36.73
CA LEU A 12 -3.01 -5.02 -35.51
C LEU A 12 -4.02 -5.10 -34.36
N ALA A 13 -4.06 -6.22 -33.67
CA ALA A 13 -4.68 -6.30 -32.37
C ALA A 13 -3.79 -5.47 -31.40
N PHE A 14 -4.23 -4.26 -31.07
CA PHE A 14 -3.71 -3.57 -29.90
C PHE A 14 -4.20 -4.34 -28.68
N THR A 15 -3.36 -5.19 -28.14
CA THR A 15 -3.54 -5.65 -26.76
C THR A 15 -3.33 -4.42 -25.89
N GLY A 16 -4.42 -3.86 -25.38
CA GLY A 16 -4.32 -2.81 -24.37
C GLY A 16 -3.38 -3.32 -23.26
N LEU A 17 -2.41 -2.50 -22.89
CA LEU A 17 -1.61 -2.74 -21.71
C LEU A 17 -2.62 -2.75 -20.56
N ALA A 18 -2.78 -3.86 -19.86
CA ALA A 18 -3.52 -3.87 -18.62
C ALA A 18 -2.78 -2.93 -17.68
N ALA A 19 -3.43 -1.86 -17.26
CA ALA A 19 -2.94 -1.06 -16.15
C ALA A 19 -2.82 -1.98 -14.93
N GLY A 20 -1.75 -1.83 -14.15
CA GLY A 20 -1.60 -2.62 -12.93
C GLY A 20 -2.78 -2.35 -12.00
N GLN A 21 -3.38 -3.41 -11.45
CA GLN A 21 -4.48 -3.30 -10.50
C GLN A 21 -3.98 -2.67 -9.20
N VAL A 22 -4.70 -1.69 -8.69
CA VAL A 22 -4.45 -1.06 -7.38
C VAL A 22 -5.62 -1.36 -6.45
N ILE A 23 -5.35 -1.90 -5.28
CA ILE A 23 -6.34 -2.11 -4.23
C ILE A 23 -5.98 -1.19 -3.06
N ASN A 24 -6.90 -0.33 -2.68
CA ASN A 24 -6.74 0.63 -1.62
C ASN A 24 -7.59 0.23 -0.41
N ILE A 25 -7.03 0.26 0.78
CA ILE A 25 -7.69 -0.09 2.04
C ILE A 25 -7.46 1.03 3.04
N ASP A 26 -8.55 1.55 3.59
CA ASP A 26 -8.61 2.57 4.61
C ASP A 26 -9.11 1.95 5.93
N PHE A 27 -8.37 2.13 7.02
CA PHE A 27 -8.71 1.54 8.32
C PHE A 27 -9.28 2.60 9.25
N ASP A 28 -10.58 2.63 9.33
CA ASP A 28 -11.32 3.62 10.09
C ASP A 28 -11.62 3.17 11.54
N GLU A 29 -11.71 4.15 12.42
CA GLU A 29 -12.40 3.97 13.69
C GLU A 29 -13.90 3.82 13.45
N SER A 30 -14.57 3.03 14.27
CA SER A 30 -15.97 2.64 14.05
C SER A 30 -16.98 3.81 14.07
N SER A 31 -16.64 4.93 14.72
CA SER A 31 -17.47 6.13 14.74
C SER A 31 -17.22 7.08 13.57
N ASN A 32 -16.09 6.95 12.88
CA ASN A 32 -15.85 7.69 11.64
C ASN A 32 -16.74 7.13 10.53
N VAL A 33 -17.44 8.01 9.84
CA VAL A 33 -18.36 7.64 8.75
C VAL A 33 -17.82 8.02 7.37
N GLN A 34 -16.65 8.65 7.34
CA GLN A 34 -16.01 9.08 6.09
C GLN A 34 -15.02 8.00 5.64
N THR A 35 -15.00 7.74 4.37
CA THR A 35 -14.01 6.86 3.72
C THR A 35 -13.12 7.74 2.87
N TYR A 36 -11.83 7.59 2.99
CA TYR A 36 -10.89 8.27 2.12
C TYR A 36 -11.16 7.92 0.64
N GLN A 37 -11.07 8.90 -0.24
CA GLN A 37 -11.32 8.75 -1.68
C GLN A 37 -10.30 9.51 -2.54
N GLY A 38 -9.16 9.82 -1.95
CA GLY A 38 -8.09 10.54 -2.62
C GLY A 38 -7.04 9.63 -3.27
N LEU A 39 -6.07 10.27 -3.88
CA LEU A 39 -4.83 9.61 -4.30
C LEU A 39 -3.90 9.49 -3.09
N ALA A 40 -3.12 8.42 -3.04
CA ALA A 40 -2.13 8.21 -1.99
C ALA A 40 -0.74 7.93 -2.59
N ALA A 41 0.19 7.32 -1.85
CA ALA A 41 1.56 7.12 -2.32
C ALA A 41 1.65 6.31 -3.62
N ALA A 42 0.81 5.28 -3.77
CA ALA A 42 0.62 4.59 -5.04
C ALA A 42 -0.52 5.26 -5.80
N ASN A 43 -0.19 5.99 -6.84
CA ASN A 43 -1.19 6.58 -7.72
C ASN A 43 -1.79 5.51 -8.66
N ASP A 44 -3.09 5.59 -8.88
CA ASP A 44 -3.74 4.81 -9.93
C ASP A 44 -3.23 5.26 -11.31
N PRO A 45 -2.72 4.34 -12.14
CA PRO A 45 -2.25 4.67 -13.48
C PRO A 45 -3.35 5.25 -14.39
N SER A 46 -4.63 4.96 -14.11
CA SER A 46 -5.76 5.50 -14.85
C SER A 46 -6.03 6.97 -14.55
N GLY A 47 -5.49 7.50 -13.44
CA GLY A 47 -5.74 8.85 -12.95
C GLY A 47 -7.17 9.09 -12.48
N ALA A 48 -7.95 8.02 -12.30
CA ALA A 48 -9.31 8.09 -11.77
C ALA A 48 -9.32 8.41 -10.27
N THR A 49 -10.46 8.87 -9.76
CA THR A 49 -10.68 8.98 -8.33
C THR A 49 -10.58 7.60 -7.71
N ALA A 50 -9.60 7.39 -6.86
CA ALA A 50 -9.32 6.07 -6.30
C ALA A 50 -10.49 5.59 -5.44
N GLN A 51 -10.96 4.36 -5.70
CA GLN A 51 -11.88 3.68 -4.80
C GLN A 51 -11.08 3.11 -3.64
N TRP A 52 -11.60 3.28 -2.42
CA TRP A 52 -11.02 2.73 -1.20
C TRP A 52 -11.98 1.76 -0.53
N ASN A 53 -11.44 0.68 -0.02
CA ASN A 53 -12.16 -0.28 0.80
C ASN A 53 -12.08 0.17 2.25
N ARG A 54 -13.20 0.62 2.80
CA ARG A 54 -13.30 1.00 4.20
C ARG A 54 -13.41 -0.24 5.07
N LEU A 55 -12.46 -0.43 5.99
CA LEU A 55 -12.50 -1.52 6.97
C LEU A 55 -12.45 -0.93 8.37
N THR A 56 -13.44 -1.25 9.18
CA THR A 56 -13.55 -0.74 10.54
C THR A 56 -13.30 -1.82 11.58
N GLY A 57 -12.72 -1.43 12.69
CA GLY A 57 -12.53 -2.28 13.85
C GLY A 57 -12.79 -1.54 15.15
N SER A 58 -13.14 -2.24 16.21
CA SER A 58 -13.27 -1.69 17.54
C SER A 58 -12.86 -2.71 18.59
N GLY A 59 -12.10 -2.27 19.59
CA GLY A 59 -11.60 -3.17 20.64
C GLY A 59 -10.69 -4.28 20.09
N THR A 60 -10.42 -5.27 20.91
CA THR A 60 -9.65 -6.45 20.49
C THR A 60 -10.49 -7.32 19.58
N THR A 61 -10.16 -7.35 18.30
CA THR A 61 -10.90 -8.07 17.27
C THR A 61 -10.02 -8.47 16.10
N THR A 62 -10.61 -9.12 15.11
CA THR A 62 -9.98 -9.44 13.83
C THR A 62 -10.65 -8.64 12.74
N ILE A 63 -9.85 -7.92 11.95
CA ILE A 63 -10.27 -7.35 10.67
C ILE A 63 -10.14 -8.44 9.63
N ALA A 64 -11.25 -8.75 8.95
CA ALA A 64 -11.28 -9.72 7.87
C ALA A 64 -12.18 -9.21 6.75
N ALA A 65 -11.66 -9.14 5.56
CA ALA A 65 -12.38 -8.77 4.35
C ALA A 65 -12.02 -9.70 3.19
N ASN A 66 -13.00 -10.00 2.36
CA ASN A 66 -12.86 -10.78 1.14
C ASN A 66 -13.39 -9.95 -0.03
N ASN A 67 -12.93 -10.25 -1.22
CA ASN A 67 -13.42 -9.61 -2.44
C ASN A 67 -13.34 -8.08 -2.40
N LEU A 68 -12.18 -7.56 -1.96
CA LEU A 68 -11.91 -6.14 -1.99
C LEU A 68 -12.10 -5.60 -3.40
N VAL A 69 -12.53 -4.35 -3.51
CA VAL A 69 -12.63 -3.68 -4.82
C VAL A 69 -11.29 -3.01 -5.15
N ASP A 70 -10.98 -2.95 -6.43
CA ASP A 70 -9.82 -2.19 -6.91
C ASP A 70 -10.15 -0.71 -7.06
N SER A 71 -9.16 0.09 -7.45
CA SER A 71 -9.29 1.53 -7.64
C SER A 71 -10.35 1.93 -8.69
N ASP A 72 -10.66 1.04 -9.62
CA ASP A 72 -11.72 1.23 -10.63
C ASP A 72 -13.10 0.76 -10.14
N GLY A 73 -13.21 0.28 -8.90
CA GLY A 73 -14.45 -0.24 -8.30
C GLY A 73 -14.82 -1.65 -8.74
N GLN A 74 -13.89 -2.40 -9.34
CA GLN A 74 -14.14 -3.80 -9.73
C GLN A 74 -13.86 -4.73 -8.55
N THR A 75 -14.75 -5.69 -8.33
CA THR A 75 -14.55 -6.72 -7.31
C THR A 75 -13.37 -7.61 -7.70
N THR A 76 -12.44 -7.80 -6.76
CA THR A 76 -11.28 -8.69 -6.91
C THR A 76 -11.50 -9.99 -6.12
N GLY A 77 -10.57 -10.94 -6.28
CA GLY A 77 -10.48 -12.11 -5.38
C GLY A 77 -9.65 -11.85 -4.13
N VAL A 78 -9.11 -10.63 -4.00
CA VAL A 78 -8.16 -10.30 -2.93
C VAL A 78 -8.89 -10.04 -1.62
N GLY A 79 -8.29 -10.47 -0.53
CA GLY A 79 -8.76 -10.23 0.82
C GLY A 79 -7.63 -9.99 1.81
N ILE A 80 -8.00 -9.59 3.02
CA ILE A 80 -7.08 -9.33 4.12
C ILE A 80 -7.61 -9.89 5.42
N ASN A 81 -6.70 -10.31 6.31
CA ASN A 81 -7.04 -10.81 7.64
C ASN A 81 -5.91 -10.51 8.62
N PHE A 82 -6.20 -9.83 9.74
CA PHE A 82 -5.26 -9.59 10.85
C PHE A 82 -5.98 -9.17 12.13
N GLY A 83 -5.34 -9.43 13.29
CA GLY A 83 -5.86 -9.03 14.59
C GLY A 83 -5.44 -7.63 14.98
N ILE A 84 -6.28 -6.95 15.77
CA ILE A 84 -6.03 -5.63 16.36
C ILE A 84 -6.38 -5.62 17.84
N ASN A 85 -5.90 -4.63 18.58
CA ASN A 85 -6.31 -4.35 19.96
C ASN A 85 -7.33 -3.21 20.06
N GLY A 86 -7.47 -2.40 19.02
CA GLY A 86 -8.43 -1.32 18.95
C GLY A 86 -8.27 -0.46 17.71
N SER A 87 -9.05 0.60 17.67
CA SER A 87 -8.98 1.67 16.68
C SER A 87 -9.01 3.02 17.40
N PHE A 88 -8.59 4.05 16.72
CA PHE A 88 -8.54 5.40 17.26
C PHE A 88 -8.84 6.42 16.16
N LEU A 89 -9.59 7.46 16.51
CA LEU A 89 -9.83 8.64 15.70
C LEU A 89 -9.14 9.82 16.35
N SER A 90 -8.22 10.46 15.67
CA SER A 90 -7.52 11.63 16.16
C SER A 90 -8.47 12.83 16.30
N ALA A 91 -8.30 13.63 17.34
CA ALA A 91 -9.05 14.84 17.50
C ALA A 91 -8.61 15.89 16.45
N PRO A 92 -9.48 16.85 16.10
CA PRO A 92 -9.11 17.95 15.21
C PRO A 92 -7.83 18.65 15.67
N GLY A 93 -6.89 18.88 14.77
CA GLY A 93 -5.58 19.46 15.06
C GLY A 93 -4.53 18.45 15.58
N GLN A 94 -4.90 17.18 15.66
CA GLN A 94 -4.02 16.07 16.04
C GLN A 94 -3.86 15.05 14.91
N GLN A 95 -4.20 15.42 13.72
CA GLN A 95 -4.12 14.60 12.53
C GLN A 95 -3.15 15.22 11.54
N GLN A 96 -2.67 14.42 10.63
CA GLN A 96 -1.86 14.95 9.54
C GLN A 96 -2.67 15.92 8.71
N LEU A 97 -2.11 17.12 8.50
CA LEU A 97 -2.78 18.18 7.74
C LEU A 97 -2.67 17.91 6.23
N GLY A 98 -3.61 18.46 5.47
CA GLY A 98 -3.57 18.47 4.02
C GLY A 98 -4.51 17.48 3.35
N THR A 99 -4.20 17.08 2.13
CA THR A 99 -5.09 16.22 1.32
C THR A 99 -5.19 14.78 1.80
N TRP A 100 -4.29 14.37 2.67
CA TRP A 100 -4.21 13.00 3.24
C TRP A 100 -4.83 12.89 4.62
N GLU A 101 -5.42 13.99 5.12
CA GLU A 101 -5.96 14.09 6.47
C GLU A 101 -6.92 12.93 6.77
N ASP A 102 -7.89 12.66 5.89
CA ASP A 102 -8.88 11.61 6.11
C ASP A 102 -8.26 10.19 6.16
N LEU A 103 -7.18 9.94 5.42
CA LEU A 103 -6.46 8.65 5.45
C LEU A 103 -5.64 8.48 6.74
N MET A 104 -5.08 9.58 7.27
CA MET A 104 -4.15 9.56 8.39
C MET A 104 -4.79 9.93 9.73
N THR A 105 -6.06 10.36 9.72
CA THR A 105 -6.79 10.82 10.91
C THR A 105 -7.13 9.70 11.85
N ASP A 106 -7.44 8.53 11.33
CA ASP A 106 -7.77 7.36 12.13
C ASP A 106 -6.95 6.13 11.71
N TYR A 107 -6.99 5.16 12.58
CA TYR A 107 -6.18 3.96 12.42
C TYR A 107 -6.67 2.83 13.33
N VAL A 108 -6.28 1.64 12.98
CA VAL A 108 -6.30 0.48 13.87
C VAL A 108 -4.93 0.31 14.52
N PHE A 109 -4.90 -0.29 15.70
CA PHE A 109 -3.64 -0.44 16.44
C PHE A 109 -3.51 -1.77 17.17
N ILE A 110 -2.26 -2.13 17.44
CA ILE A 110 -1.85 -3.08 18.47
C ILE A 110 -1.17 -2.31 19.61
N SER A 111 -1.28 -2.79 20.83
CA SER A 111 -0.75 -2.09 21.99
C SER A 111 0.01 -3.01 22.93
N ALA A 112 1.20 -2.59 23.31
CA ALA A 112 1.96 -3.16 24.42
C ALA A 112 1.45 -2.65 25.78
N THR A 113 1.89 -3.30 26.87
CA THR A 113 1.57 -2.86 28.22
C THR A 113 2.27 -1.56 28.56
N THR A 114 3.53 -1.42 28.17
CA THR A 114 4.35 -0.21 28.36
C THR A 114 5.04 0.17 27.06
N ALA A 115 5.57 1.39 26.96
CA ALA A 115 6.35 1.84 25.81
C ALA A 115 7.72 1.14 25.67
N ALA A 116 8.15 0.41 26.70
CA ALA A 116 9.39 -0.37 26.65
C ALA A 116 9.17 -1.82 26.17
N ASP A 117 7.91 -2.25 26.05
CA ASP A 117 7.56 -3.59 25.61
C ASP A 117 7.29 -3.60 24.10
N ILE A 118 7.86 -4.59 23.41
CA ILE A 118 7.54 -4.83 21.99
C ILE A 118 6.27 -5.67 21.90
N VAL A 119 5.31 -5.20 21.12
CA VAL A 119 4.15 -5.97 20.70
C VAL A 119 4.18 -6.11 19.17
N SER A 120 3.83 -7.28 18.68
CA SER A 120 3.73 -7.51 17.25
C SER A 120 2.52 -8.37 16.90
N ASN A 121 2.04 -8.22 15.69
CA ASN A 121 1.01 -9.07 15.11
C ASN A 121 1.32 -9.37 13.66
N SER A 122 0.65 -10.36 13.10
CA SER A 122 0.78 -10.76 11.70
C SER A 122 -0.52 -10.48 10.96
N GLY A 123 -0.38 -10.00 9.73
CA GLY A 123 -1.47 -9.85 8.79
C GLY A 123 -1.24 -10.72 7.55
N LEU A 124 -2.33 -11.11 6.92
CA LEU A 124 -2.35 -11.93 5.71
C LEU A 124 -3.13 -11.20 4.62
N ILE A 125 -2.48 -10.96 3.50
CA ILE A 125 -3.10 -10.60 2.22
C ILE A 125 -3.20 -11.88 1.42
N PHE A 126 -4.36 -12.19 0.84
CA PHE A 126 -4.61 -13.43 0.12
C PHE A 126 -5.46 -13.21 -1.14
N GLY A 127 -5.55 -14.23 -2.01
CA GLY A 127 -6.27 -14.14 -3.28
C GLY A 127 -5.50 -13.40 -4.38
N LEU A 128 -4.19 -13.22 -4.18
CA LEU A 128 -3.28 -12.68 -5.19
C LEU A 128 -2.90 -13.74 -6.22
N ASP A 129 -2.39 -13.30 -7.36
CA ASP A 129 -1.80 -14.22 -8.35
C ASP A 129 -0.48 -14.80 -7.83
N ALA A 130 -0.41 -16.13 -7.73
CA ALA A 130 0.77 -16.81 -7.23
C ALA A 130 2.03 -16.50 -8.04
N GLY A 131 3.11 -16.14 -7.35
CA GLY A 131 4.39 -15.82 -7.97
C GLY A 131 4.46 -14.47 -8.69
N LYS A 132 3.41 -13.66 -8.64
CA LYS A 132 3.39 -12.32 -9.20
C LYS A 132 4.00 -11.31 -8.23
N LEU A 133 4.66 -10.28 -8.76
CA LEU A 133 5.25 -9.21 -7.98
C LEU A 133 4.20 -8.15 -7.65
N TYR A 134 4.16 -7.76 -6.39
CA TYR A 134 3.31 -6.68 -5.88
C TYR A 134 4.14 -5.66 -5.13
N ASP A 135 3.78 -4.39 -5.29
CA ASP A 135 4.21 -3.33 -4.39
C ASP A 135 3.15 -3.17 -3.30
N VAL A 136 3.56 -3.31 -2.04
CA VAL A 136 2.69 -3.17 -0.86
C VAL A 136 3.14 -1.94 -0.09
N TYR A 137 2.23 -0.97 0.03
CA TYR A 137 2.42 0.25 0.80
C TYR A 137 1.65 0.11 2.10
N LEU A 138 2.31 0.35 3.22
CA LEU A 138 1.75 0.24 4.57
C LEU A 138 1.89 1.61 5.25
N TYR A 139 0.75 2.26 5.54
CA TYR A 139 0.66 3.55 6.21
C TYR A 139 0.58 3.31 7.71
N GLY A 140 1.50 3.88 8.46
CA GLY A 140 1.63 3.52 9.87
C GLY A 140 2.10 4.64 10.76
N GLN A 141 1.34 5.76 10.79
CA GLN A 141 1.64 6.88 11.66
C GLN A 141 0.38 7.29 12.42
N GLY A 142 0.46 7.31 13.73
CA GLY A 142 -0.62 7.75 14.62
C GLY A 142 -0.35 9.12 15.20
N ASN A 143 -1.13 9.52 16.20
CA ASN A 143 -1.08 10.83 16.87
C ASN A 143 0.32 11.39 17.04
N ASN A 144 0.63 12.49 16.38
CA ASN A 144 1.94 13.15 16.35
C ASN A 144 2.08 14.29 17.37
N PHE A 145 1.10 14.55 18.27
CA PHE A 145 0.91 15.93 18.71
C PHE A 145 0.75 16.13 20.20
N LEU A 146 0.68 15.08 20.98
CA LEU A 146 0.56 15.22 22.42
C LEU A 146 1.89 14.91 23.08
N GLU A 147 2.19 15.59 24.19
CA GLU A 147 3.45 15.49 24.95
C GLU A 147 3.99 14.07 25.14
N ALA A 148 3.11 13.07 25.24
CA ALA A 148 3.50 11.66 25.36
C ALA A 148 3.80 10.97 24.00
N TYR A 149 3.46 11.62 22.89
CA TYR A 149 3.53 11.10 21.53
C TYR A 149 3.98 12.16 20.53
N SER A 150 4.72 13.17 20.98
CA SER A 150 5.16 14.32 20.17
C SER A 150 5.95 13.93 18.93
N GLU A 151 6.44 12.70 18.87
CA GLU A 151 7.24 12.14 17.77
C GLU A 151 6.47 11.09 16.97
N GLY A 152 5.18 11.01 17.19
CA GLY A 152 4.31 10.09 16.50
C GLY A 152 4.29 8.69 17.11
N GLN A 153 3.30 7.93 16.67
CA GLN A 153 3.19 6.50 16.92
C GLN A 153 3.62 5.80 15.62
N ASN A 154 4.88 5.41 15.59
CA ASN A 154 5.47 4.80 14.42
C ASN A 154 5.32 3.28 14.43
N THR A 155 5.39 2.66 13.27
CA THR A 155 5.19 1.21 13.13
C THR A 155 6.35 0.59 12.37
N LEU A 156 6.88 -0.48 12.93
CA LEU A 156 7.82 -1.37 12.27
C LEU A 156 7.04 -2.43 11.49
N PHE A 157 7.25 -2.48 10.19
CA PHE A 157 6.70 -3.49 9.30
C PHE A 157 7.78 -4.45 8.83
N THR A 158 7.40 -5.72 8.65
CA THR A 158 8.30 -6.75 8.13
C THR A 158 7.57 -7.62 7.11
N ILE A 159 8.14 -7.77 5.91
CA ILE A 159 7.69 -8.73 4.91
C ILE A 159 8.88 -9.60 4.50
N GLY A 160 8.75 -10.91 4.69
CA GLY A 160 9.87 -11.82 4.46
C GLY A 160 11.06 -11.53 5.38
N ALA A 161 12.21 -11.18 4.81
CA ALA A 161 13.41 -10.83 5.57
C ALA A 161 13.66 -9.31 5.66
N GLU A 162 12.84 -8.49 5.01
CA GLU A 162 12.98 -7.05 4.97
C GLU A 162 12.13 -6.41 6.06
N SER A 163 12.71 -5.46 6.80
CA SER A 163 12.02 -4.64 7.80
C SER A 163 12.21 -3.17 7.47
N LYS A 164 11.13 -2.41 7.54
CA LYS A 164 11.07 -0.96 7.37
C LYS A 164 10.17 -0.38 8.44
N GLN A 165 10.41 0.85 8.84
CA GLN A 165 9.54 1.52 9.80
C GLN A 165 9.12 2.90 9.28
N THR A 166 7.96 3.35 9.74
CA THR A 166 7.58 4.75 9.67
C THR A 166 8.29 5.54 10.77
N SER A 167 8.43 6.84 10.58
CA SER A 167 9.12 7.71 11.52
C SER A 167 8.47 9.10 11.53
N TRP A 168 9.01 10.00 12.34
CA TRP A 168 8.52 11.36 12.43
C TRP A 168 9.45 12.34 11.71
N ASP A 169 8.87 13.24 10.94
CA ASP A 169 9.59 14.27 10.17
C ASP A 169 10.02 15.48 11.02
N GLY A 170 9.65 15.52 12.31
CA GLY A 170 9.91 16.63 13.23
C GLY A 170 8.89 17.75 13.15
N ILE A 171 7.80 17.58 12.40
CA ILE A 171 6.76 18.60 12.22
C ILE A 171 5.50 18.21 12.98
N GLU A 172 5.17 19.00 14.00
CA GLU A 172 3.93 18.84 14.76
C GLU A 172 2.73 19.09 13.82
N GLY A 173 1.84 18.11 13.70
CA GLY A 173 0.71 18.18 12.79
C GLY A 173 0.97 17.62 11.40
N GLY A 174 2.19 17.13 11.16
CA GLY A 174 2.60 16.71 9.82
C GLY A 174 2.75 17.90 8.85
N ASP A 175 3.36 17.67 7.74
CA ASP A 175 3.61 18.68 6.71
C ASP A 175 2.61 18.61 5.54
N GLY A 176 1.65 17.68 5.61
CA GLY A 176 0.67 17.44 4.55
C GLY A 176 1.25 16.69 3.35
N LEU A 177 2.40 16.03 3.50
CA LEU A 177 3.00 15.20 2.48
C LEU A 177 2.93 13.71 2.89
N LEU A 178 2.97 12.83 1.91
CA LEU A 178 3.21 11.40 2.11
C LEU A 178 4.61 11.07 1.61
N VAL A 179 5.51 10.77 2.54
CA VAL A 179 6.92 10.50 2.27
C VAL A 179 7.24 9.07 2.70
N GLU A 180 7.94 8.31 1.86
CA GLU A 180 8.40 6.97 2.21
C GLU A 180 9.35 7.04 3.41
N ASP A 181 9.22 6.09 4.33
CA ASP A 181 9.92 5.98 5.61
C ASP A 181 9.50 7.06 6.65
N ILE A 182 8.51 7.90 6.34
CA ILE A 182 7.86 8.82 7.28
C ILE A 182 6.42 8.35 7.54
N GLU A 183 5.49 8.59 6.65
CA GLU A 183 4.06 8.21 6.82
C GLU A 183 3.78 6.78 6.37
N TYR A 184 4.56 6.26 5.44
CA TYR A 184 4.38 4.91 4.91
C TYR A 184 5.72 4.24 4.58
N VAL A 185 5.65 2.94 4.45
CA VAL A 185 6.75 2.13 3.89
C VAL A 185 6.28 1.35 2.68
N LYS A 186 7.20 1.07 1.77
CA LYS A 186 6.94 0.30 0.55
C LYS A 186 7.77 -0.98 0.51
N PHE A 187 7.14 -2.09 0.17
CA PHE A 187 7.79 -3.38 -0.09
C PHE A 187 7.45 -3.85 -1.49
N SER A 188 8.44 -4.36 -2.22
CA SER A 188 8.23 -5.07 -3.48
C SER A 188 8.41 -6.57 -3.25
N VAL A 189 7.32 -7.34 -3.33
CA VAL A 189 7.30 -8.72 -2.86
C VAL A 189 6.54 -9.65 -3.81
N LEU A 190 7.03 -10.87 -3.99
CA LEU A 190 6.32 -11.91 -4.73
C LEU A 190 5.26 -12.56 -3.84
N ALA A 191 4.03 -12.68 -4.33
CA ALA A 191 3.04 -13.54 -3.70
C ALA A 191 3.53 -15.00 -3.71
N ASN A 192 3.32 -15.71 -2.61
CA ASN A 192 3.74 -17.10 -2.49
C ASN A 192 2.96 -18.03 -3.43
N ALA A 193 3.28 -19.33 -3.42
CA ALA A 193 2.62 -20.32 -4.27
C ALA A 193 1.10 -20.48 -4.02
N SER A 194 0.60 -19.95 -2.89
CA SER A 194 -0.83 -19.91 -2.54
C SER A 194 -1.47 -18.55 -2.84
N GLY A 195 -0.78 -17.63 -3.52
CA GLY A 195 -1.28 -16.29 -3.79
C GLY A 195 -1.40 -15.43 -2.52
N GLN A 196 -0.42 -15.52 -1.63
CA GLN A 196 -0.46 -14.85 -0.33
C GLN A 196 0.79 -14.04 -0.06
N ILE A 197 0.63 -12.93 0.67
CA ILE A 197 1.69 -12.15 1.29
C ILE A 197 1.37 -12.04 2.79
N THR A 198 2.32 -12.45 3.63
CA THR A 198 2.24 -12.23 5.08
C THR A 198 3.10 -11.03 5.44
N PHE A 199 2.52 -10.09 6.18
CA PHE A 199 3.25 -8.99 6.78
C PHE A 199 3.18 -9.08 8.31
N ASN A 200 4.22 -8.64 8.98
CA ASN A 200 4.22 -8.45 10.42
C ASN A 200 4.30 -6.94 10.68
N TRP A 201 3.69 -6.51 11.76
CA TRP A 201 3.75 -5.14 12.23
C TRP A 201 3.91 -5.09 13.74
N ALA A 202 4.66 -4.12 14.21
CA ALA A 202 5.02 -3.97 15.62
C ALA A 202 5.08 -2.49 15.98
N ASN A 203 4.91 -2.18 17.28
CA ASN A 203 5.28 -0.86 17.77
C ASN A 203 6.80 -0.65 17.67
N VAL A 204 7.23 0.59 17.56
CA VAL A 204 8.65 0.96 17.60
C VAL A 204 9.06 1.19 19.04
N VAL A 205 10.13 0.55 19.48
CA VAL A 205 10.71 0.66 20.82
C VAL A 205 12.17 1.05 20.67
N ALA A 206 12.53 2.20 21.22
CA ALA A 206 13.90 2.71 21.21
C ALA A 206 14.75 2.12 22.34
N GLY A 207 16.08 2.28 22.23
CA GLY A 207 17.04 1.94 23.26
C GLY A 207 17.49 0.46 23.27
N PRO A 208 18.23 0.04 24.31
CA PRO A 208 18.77 -1.31 24.40
C PRO A 208 17.67 -2.37 24.42
N GLY A 209 17.71 -3.30 23.45
CA GLY A 209 16.68 -4.32 23.27
C GLY A 209 15.46 -3.87 22.49
N GLY A 210 15.46 -2.65 21.97
CA GLY A 210 14.43 -2.11 21.10
C GLY A 210 14.49 -2.69 19.68
N ASN A 211 13.58 -2.24 18.84
CA ASN A 211 13.41 -2.72 17.46
C ASN A 211 13.47 -1.62 16.39
N VAL A 212 13.98 -0.45 16.74
CA VAL A 212 14.17 0.66 15.80
C VAL A 212 15.10 0.24 14.68
N VAL A 213 14.70 0.49 13.43
CA VAL A 213 15.50 0.19 12.24
C VAL A 213 15.99 1.43 11.50
N THR A 214 15.57 2.63 11.94
CA THR A 214 16.04 3.91 11.40
C THR A 214 16.52 4.82 12.53
N ASP A 215 17.44 5.72 12.23
CA ASP A 215 17.92 6.72 13.17
C ASP A 215 16.97 7.93 13.32
N LEU A 216 15.89 7.96 12.53
CA LEU A 216 14.95 9.09 12.50
C LEU A 216 14.01 9.13 13.70
N ASP A 217 13.73 7.97 14.28
CA ASP A 217 12.87 7.88 15.45
C ASP A 217 13.66 7.41 16.69
N GLY A 218 13.93 8.34 17.59
CA GLY A 218 14.57 8.06 18.88
C GLY A 218 13.60 7.70 20.00
N HIS A 219 12.29 7.75 19.76
CA HIS A 219 11.27 7.60 20.79
C HIS A 219 10.39 6.37 20.56
N GLY A 220 10.08 5.70 21.64
CA GLY A 220 9.26 4.52 21.63
C GLY A 220 7.79 4.81 21.88
N SER A 221 6.93 4.14 21.19
CA SER A 221 5.49 4.11 21.44
C SER A 221 5.06 2.72 21.91
N ARG A 222 4.09 2.66 22.80
CA ARG A 222 3.44 1.38 23.13
C ARG A 222 2.47 0.91 22.03
N PHE A 223 2.22 1.73 21.03
CA PHE A 223 1.29 1.41 19.93
C PHE A 223 2.05 1.20 18.63
N GLY A 224 1.68 0.13 17.89
CA GLY A 224 1.92 0.03 16.47
C GLY A 224 0.61 0.31 15.76
N VAL A 225 0.63 1.16 14.75
CA VAL A 225 -0.58 1.69 14.09
C VAL A 225 -0.61 1.34 12.62
N LEU A 226 -1.81 1.28 12.06
CA LEU A 226 -2.03 1.00 10.65
C LEU A 226 -3.23 1.84 10.18
N ASN A 227 -2.96 2.85 9.34
CA ASN A 227 -3.95 3.76 8.77
C ASN A 227 -4.54 3.19 7.49
N GLY A 228 -3.71 2.62 6.64
CA GLY A 228 -4.14 2.08 5.35
C GLY A 228 -3.14 1.14 4.71
N ILE A 229 -3.59 0.48 3.66
CA ILE A 229 -2.74 -0.38 2.80
C ILE A 229 -3.08 -0.10 1.35
N GLN A 230 -2.05 -0.01 0.49
CA GLN A 230 -2.23 -0.12 -0.95
C GLN A 230 -1.49 -1.36 -1.47
N ILE A 231 -2.14 -2.11 -2.33
CA ILE A 231 -1.59 -3.29 -2.98
C ILE A 231 -1.60 -3.03 -4.48
N VAL A 232 -0.43 -2.93 -5.07
CA VAL A 232 -0.26 -2.60 -6.48
C VAL A 232 0.29 -3.80 -7.22
N ASP A 233 -0.45 -4.28 -8.19
CA ASP A 233 0.06 -5.26 -9.14
C ASP A 233 1.12 -4.60 -10.03
N VAL A 234 2.37 -4.97 -9.84
CA VAL A 234 3.45 -4.55 -10.72
C VAL A 234 3.36 -5.40 -12.00
N ALA A 235 2.41 -5.04 -12.88
CA ALA A 235 2.36 -5.63 -14.21
C ALA A 235 3.75 -5.48 -14.83
N ALA A 236 4.30 -6.58 -15.37
CA ALA A 236 5.54 -6.52 -16.12
C ALA A 236 5.35 -5.49 -17.24
N VAL A 237 5.84 -4.28 -17.02
CA VAL A 237 5.85 -3.22 -18.03
C VAL A 237 6.64 -3.82 -19.18
N PRO A 238 6.05 -4.07 -20.37
CA PRO A 238 6.81 -4.54 -21.51
C PRO A 238 7.91 -3.50 -21.73
N GLU A 239 9.16 -3.90 -21.58
CA GLU A 239 10.27 -2.97 -21.76
C GLU A 239 10.05 -2.25 -23.11
N PRO A 240 10.07 -0.90 -23.12
CA PRO A 240 9.88 -0.13 -24.36
C PRO A 240 10.81 -0.63 -25.49
N ALA A 241 11.95 -1.22 -25.12
CA ALA A 241 12.88 -1.89 -25.99
C ALA A 241 12.28 -3.11 -26.70
N ALA A 242 11.47 -3.92 -26.04
CA ALA A 242 10.87 -5.12 -26.67
C ALA A 242 9.82 -4.73 -27.71
N ALA A 243 8.99 -3.73 -27.40
CA ALA A 243 8.00 -3.19 -28.35
C ALA A 243 8.69 -2.51 -29.55
N LEU A 244 9.76 -1.75 -29.31
CA LEU A 244 10.53 -1.09 -30.36
C LEU A 244 11.28 -2.09 -31.24
N LEU A 245 11.91 -3.12 -30.64
CA LEU A 245 12.56 -4.21 -31.39
C LEU A 245 11.55 -5.02 -32.22
N GLY A 246 10.36 -5.29 -31.67
CA GLY A 246 9.28 -5.94 -32.40
C GLY A 246 8.84 -5.11 -33.63
N ALA A 247 8.64 -3.80 -33.44
CA ALA A 247 8.27 -2.88 -34.52
C ALA A 247 9.38 -2.75 -35.57
N LEU A 248 10.64 -2.66 -35.16
CA LEU A 248 11.79 -2.60 -36.07
C LEU A 248 12.00 -3.93 -36.83
N GLY A 249 11.78 -5.06 -36.16
CA GLY A 249 11.80 -6.39 -36.78
C GLY A 249 10.74 -6.54 -37.88
N LEU A 250 9.52 -6.07 -37.60
CA LEU A 250 8.43 -6.06 -38.61
C LEU A 250 8.73 -5.17 -39.81
N LEU A 251 9.29 -3.96 -39.54
CA LEU A 251 9.70 -3.05 -40.63
C LEU A 251 10.83 -3.64 -41.49
N GLY A 252 11.77 -4.37 -40.87
CA GLY A 252 12.84 -5.08 -41.56
C GLY A 252 12.31 -6.20 -42.47
N LEU A 253 11.30 -6.95 -42.01
CA LEU A 253 10.66 -8.00 -42.81
C LEU A 253 9.85 -7.43 -43.98
N LEU A 254 9.18 -6.30 -43.79
CA LEU A 254 8.43 -5.63 -44.87
C LEU A 254 9.37 -5.05 -45.95
N ARG A 255 10.56 -4.56 -45.57
CA ARG A 255 11.56 -4.03 -46.49
C ARG A 255 12.22 -5.12 -47.35
N ARG A 256 12.32 -6.36 -46.82
CA ARG A 256 12.95 -7.48 -47.56
C ARG A 256 12.06 -8.09 -48.64
N ARG A 257 10.78 -7.72 -48.68
CA ARG A 257 9.80 -8.21 -49.69
C ARG A 257 9.62 -7.28 -50.90
N ARG A 258 10.43 -6.22 -51.00
CA ARG A 258 10.56 -5.38 -52.21
C ARG A 258 11.90 -5.64 -52.88
#